data_6ed1112197e20e998f01815a2d293aaa
#
_entry.id   6ed1112197e20e998f01815a2d293aaa
#
_cell.length_a   1.000
_cell.length_b   1.000
_cell.length_c   1.000
_cell.angle_alpha   90.00
_cell.angle_beta   90.00
_cell.angle_gamma   90.00
#
_symmetry.space_group_name_H-M   'P 1'
#
loop_
_entity.id
_entity.type
_entity.pdbx_description
1 polymer ?
#
loop_
_entity_poly.entity_id
_entity_poly.type
_entity_poly.pdbx_seq_one_letter_code
_entity_poly.pdbx_strand_id
1 'polypeptide(L)'
;VINRIGKILFWKAAIKPGRPVALGKVDNCYVICLPGNPVSVQLLYALIIQPFIYYLAGANFVLPQPEKLKVNFNMNKKTKRMEWLRVKKKKNNLEFIADKFPKQGSGMISSIAYSDGIIEIPEHVSKIKIGESYDYFDFKIFFFLVFFLLNLYLIINLFPVLVNSKKS
;
A
#
# COMPACT_ATOMS: atom_id res chain seq x y z
N VAL A 1 -4.54 21.18 -14.27
CA VAL A 1 -3.32 21.92 -13.94
C VAL A 1 -2.10 21.24 -14.54
N ILE A 2 -1.77 19.98 -14.24
CA ILE A 2 -0.55 19.30 -14.73
C ILE A 2 -0.40 19.41 -16.26
N ASN A 3 -1.43 19.15 -17.04
CA ASN A 3 -1.37 19.25 -18.52
C ASN A 3 -1.02 20.65 -19.06
N ARG A 4 -1.02 21.69 -18.22
CA ARG A 4 -0.64 23.05 -18.64
C ARG A 4 0.85 23.34 -18.42
N ILE A 5 1.51 22.61 -17.50
CA ILE A 5 2.88 22.84 -17.06
C ILE A 5 3.77 21.62 -17.19
N GLY A 6 3.21 20.48 -17.61
CA GLY A 6 3.91 19.20 -17.72
C GLY A 6 3.09 18.15 -18.44
N LYS A 7 3.37 16.88 -18.22
CA LYS A 7 2.74 15.74 -18.86
C LYS A 7 2.12 14.80 -17.83
N ILE A 8 0.88 14.35 -18.05
CA ILE A 8 0.29 13.23 -17.32
C ILE A 8 0.77 11.93 -17.97
N LEU A 9 1.40 11.07 -17.19
CA LEU A 9 1.91 9.77 -17.63
C LEU A 9 0.82 8.70 -17.54
N PHE A 10 0.05 8.71 -16.46
CA PHE A 10 -1.19 7.93 -16.38
C PHE A 10 -2.22 8.60 -15.46
N TRP A 11 -3.48 8.27 -15.67
CA TRP A 11 -4.61 8.69 -14.85
C TRP A 11 -5.66 7.57 -14.76
N LYS A 12 -6.12 7.29 -13.52
CA LYS A 12 -7.06 6.22 -13.16
C LYS A 12 -6.46 4.81 -13.30
N ALA A 13 -6.08 4.24 -12.18
CA ALA A 13 -5.70 2.82 -12.11
C ALA A 13 -6.94 1.91 -11.98
N ALA A 14 -6.85 0.69 -12.49
CA ALA A 14 -7.92 -0.32 -12.38
C ALA A 14 -7.91 -1.02 -11.02
N ILE A 15 -7.87 -0.25 -9.93
CA ILE A 15 -7.77 -0.73 -8.54
C ILE A 15 -8.92 -0.21 -7.67
N LYS A 16 -9.14 -0.88 -6.53
CA LYS A 16 -10.09 -0.46 -5.50
C LYS A 16 -9.57 -0.88 -4.10
N PRO A 17 -9.44 0.10 -3.15
CA PRO A 17 -9.59 1.53 -3.32
C PRO A 17 -8.41 2.17 -4.08
N GLY A 18 -8.54 3.44 -4.49
CA GLY A 18 -7.43 4.20 -5.06
C GLY A 18 -7.52 4.52 -6.56
N ARG A 19 -8.64 4.19 -7.22
CA ARG A 19 -8.83 4.42 -8.66
C ARG A 19 -8.37 5.80 -9.19
N PRO A 20 -8.67 6.96 -8.54
CA PRO A 20 -8.33 8.27 -9.09
C PRO A 20 -6.88 8.71 -8.89
N VAL A 21 -5.95 7.76 -8.69
CA VAL A 21 -4.52 8.06 -8.66
C VAL A 21 -4.05 8.53 -10.04
N ALA A 22 -3.13 9.50 -10.06
CA ALA A 22 -2.46 9.95 -11.27
C ALA A 22 -0.96 10.13 -11.03
N LEU A 23 -0.16 9.90 -12.06
CA LEU A 23 1.26 10.23 -12.12
C LEU A 23 1.49 11.18 -13.29
N GLY A 24 2.20 12.25 -13.03
CA GLY A 24 2.64 13.20 -14.02
C GLY A 24 4.11 13.54 -13.85
N LYS A 25 4.63 14.34 -14.78
CA LYS A 25 5.98 14.89 -14.76
C LYS A 25 5.92 16.36 -15.14
N VAL A 26 6.56 17.22 -14.35
CA VAL A 26 6.77 18.63 -14.61
C VAL A 26 8.28 18.84 -14.58
N ASP A 27 8.86 19.21 -15.73
CA ASP A 27 10.30 19.25 -15.95
C ASP A 27 10.96 17.93 -15.51
N ASN A 28 11.84 17.95 -14.52
CA ASN A 28 12.51 16.76 -13.97
C ASN A 28 11.82 16.23 -12.70
N CYS A 29 10.68 16.80 -12.29
CA CYS A 29 9.97 16.43 -11.07
C CYS A 29 8.77 15.51 -11.38
N TYR A 30 8.68 14.36 -10.70
CA TYR A 30 7.48 13.53 -10.72
C TYR A 30 6.43 14.07 -9.77
N VAL A 31 5.19 14.11 -10.21
CA VAL A 31 4.03 14.59 -9.45
C VAL A 31 3.02 13.45 -9.32
N ILE A 32 2.76 13.03 -8.09
CA ILE A 32 1.78 12.00 -7.78
C ILE A 32 0.54 12.63 -7.17
N CYS A 33 -0.62 12.45 -7.81
CA CYS A 33 -1.88 12.94 -7.30
C CYS A 33 -2.64 11.78 -6.64
N LEU A 34 -2.94 11.94 -5.35
CA LEU A 34 -3.64 10.95 -4.54
C LEU A 34 -5.10 11.31 -4.34
N PRO A 35 -6.00 10.31 -4.19
CA PRO A 35 -7.37 10.57 -3.77
C PRO A 35 -7.41 11.11 -2.33
N GLY A 36 -8.44 11.88 -1.97
CA GLY A 36 -8.61 12.42 -0.61
C GLY A 36 -9.02 11.39 0.46
N ASN A 37 -9.34 10.15 0.09
CA ASN A 37 -9.75 9.11 1.03
C ASN A 37 -8.54 8.50 1.76
N PRO A 38 -8.47 8.53 3.10
CA PRO A 38 -7.29 8.12 3.86
C PRO A 38 -6.88 6.66 3.65
N VAL A 39 -7.83 5.74 3.57
CA VAL A 39 -7.54 4.32 3.27
C VAL A 39 -6.93 4.16 1.87
N SER A 40 -7.43 4.90 0.89
CA SER A 40 -6.87 4.87 -0.47
C SER A 40 -5.45 5.41 -0.49
N VAL A 41 -5.20 6.53 0.20
CA VAL A 41 -3.86 7.14 0.31
C VAL A 41 -2.88 6.16 0.93
N GLN A 42 -3.24 5.54 2.04
CA GLN A 42 -2.37 4.62 2.76
C GLN A 42 -2.01 3.38 1.93
N LEU A 43 -2.99 2.75 1.27
CA LEU A 43 -2.73 1.58 0.44
C LEU A 43 -1.94 1.93 -0.82
N LEU A 44 -2.26 3.05 -1.49
CA LEU A 44 -1.50 3.54 -2.63
C LEU A 44 -0.06 3.86 -2.25
N TYR A 45 0.14 4.51 -1.09
CA TYR A 45 1.47 4.81 -0.59
C TYR A 45 2.27 3.51 -0.40
N ALA A 46 1.75 2.57 0.38
CA ALA A 46 2.44 1.34 0.72
C ALA A 46 2.77 0.46 -0.51
N LEU A 47 1.81 0.31 -1.43
CA LEU A 47 1.91 -0.68 -2.51
C LEU A 47 2.47 -0.12 -3.82
N ILE A 48 2.40 1.19 -4.04
CA ILE A 48 2.80 1.81 -5.32
C ILE A 48 3.82 2.92 -5.12
N ILE A 49 3.53 3.89 -4.24
CA ILE A 49 4.33 5.11 -4.17
C ILE A 49 5.67 4.86 -3.49
N GLN A 50 5.67 4.16 -2.38
CA GLN A 50 6.90 3.82 -1.65
C GLN A 50 7.87 3.01 -2.52
N PRO A 51 7.47 1.94 -3.21
CA PRO A 51 8.33 1.26 -4.19
C PRO A 51 8.85 2.18 -5.29
N PHE A 52 8.01 3.08 -5.79
CA PHE A 52 8.42 4.04 -6.81
C PHE A 52 9.46 5.06 -6.31
N ILE A 53 9.31 5.55 -5.07
CA ILE A 53 10.30 6.44 -4.44
C ILE A 53 11.65 5.72 -4.31
N TYR A 54 11.67 4.46 -3.87
CA TYR A 54 12.89 3.68 -3.78
C TYR A 54 13.55 3.47 -5.14
N TYR A 55 12.76 3.16 -6.16
CA TYR A 55 13.25 3.04 -7.53
C TYR A 55 13.92 4.35 -7.99
N LEU A 56 13.29 5.50 -7.76
CA LEU A 56 13.85 6.80 -8.11
C LEU A 56 15.13 7.15 -7.32
N ALA A 57 15.23 6.68 -6.09
CA ALA A 57 16.42 6.86 -5.26
C ALA A 57 17.57 5.91 -5.63
N GLY A 58 17.39 5.04 -6.61
CA GLY A 58 18.40 4.03 -6.99
C GLY A 58 18.61 2.93 -5.94
N ALA A 59 17.66 2.77 -5.02
CA ALA A 59 17.74 1.74 -4.00
C ALA A 59 17.43 0.35 -4.59
N ASN A 60 18.17 -0.67 -4.17
CA ASN A 60 17.83 -2.07 -4.43
C ASN A 60 16.62 -2.47 -3.59
N PHE A 61 15.44 -2.08 -4.06
CA PHE A 61 14.19 -2.36 -3.39
C PHE A 61 13.58 -3.66 -3.91
N VAL A 62 13.43 -4.63 -3.02
CA VAL A 62 12.69 -5.87 -3.32
C VAL A 62 11.24 -5.65 -2.91
N LEU A 63 10.33 -5.77 -3.87
CA LEU A 63 8.88 -5.75 -3.57
C LEU A 63 8.55 -6.83 -2.55
N PRO A 64 7.73 -6.50 -1.53
CA PRO A 64 7.27 -7.51 -0.58
C PRO A 64 6.64 -8.69 -1.30
N GLN A 65 7.12 -9.90 -0.98
CA GLN A 65 6.53 -11.12 -1.53
C GLN A 65 5.24 -11.43 -0.76
N PRO A 66 4.13 -11.69 -1.45
CA PRO A 66 2.89 -12.07 -0.79
C PRO A 66 2.94 -13.48 -0.23
N GLU A 67 2.25 -13.68 0.89
CA GLU A 67 1.88 -15.02 1.37
C GLU A 67 0.56 -15.45 0.70
N LYS A 68 0.37 -16.75 0.43
CA LYS A 68 -0.94 -17.28 0.06
C LYS A 68 -1.75 -17.55 1.32
N LEU A 69 -2.91 -16.89 1.44
CA LEU A 69 -3.79 -17.03 2.60
C LEU A 69 -5.21 -17.41 2.17
N LYS A 70 -5.78 -18.43 2.82
CA LYS A 70 -7.16 -18.83 2.58
C LYS A 70 -8.14 -17.80 3.15
N VAL A 71 -9.18 -17.47 2.42
CA VAL A 71 -10.22 -16.53 2.89
C VAL A 71 -11.33 -17.24 3.64
N ASN A 72 -11.84 -16.61 4.71
CA ASN A 72 -12.96 -17.09 5.52
C ASN A 72 -14.26 -16.31 5.26
N PHE A 73 -14.50 -15.96 3.99
CA PHE A 73 -15.71 -15.23 3.62
C PHE A 73 -16.12 -15.49 2.19
N ASN A 74 -17.43 -15.31 1.92
CA ASN A 74 -17.95 -15.26 0.58
C ASN A 74 -18.18 -13.80 0.17
N MET A 75 -17.87 -13.45 -1.07
CA MET A 75 -18.11 -12.11 -1.59
C MET A 75 -18.27 -12.11 -3.11
N ASN A 76 -19.20 -11.31 -3.61
CA ASN A 76 -19.27 -10.98 -5.03
C ASN A 76 -18.61 -9.61 -5.26
N LYS A 77 -17.86 -9.46 -6.35
CA LYS A 77 -17.29 -8.21 -6.78
C LYS A 77 -17.49 -7.97 -8.28
N LYS A 78 -17.44 -6.72 -8.68
CA LYS A 78 -17.42 -6.40 -10.11
C LYS A 78 -16.04 -6.71 -10.69
N THR A 79 -15.99 -7.35 -11.84
CA THR A 79 -14.76 -7.55 -12.63
C THR A 79 -14.18 -6.22 -13.12
N LYS A 80 -13.06 -6.26 -13.83
CA LYS A 80 -12.34 -5.12 -14.41
C LYS A 80 -11.58 -4.22 -13.43
N ARG A 81 -11.52 -4.59 -12.14
CA ARG A 81 -10.67 -3.91 -11.16
C ARG A 81 -10.11 -4.91 -10.16
N MET A 82 -8.86 -4.80 -9.87
CA MET A 82 -8.22 -5.43 -8.72
C MET A 82 -8.76 -4.81 -7.42
N GLU A 83 -9.05 -5.62 -6.40
CA GLU A 83 -9.52 -5.11 -5.11
C GLU A 83 -8.58 -5.51 -3.98
N TRP A 84 -8.17 -4.53 -3.18
CA TRP A 84 -7.43 -4.72 -1.95
C TRP A 84 -8.41 -4.73 -0.76
N LEU A 85 -8.66 -5.92 -0.23
CA LEU A 85 -9.56 -6.12 0.89
C LEU A 85 -8.77 -6.13 2.20
N ARG A 86 -9.13 -5.26 3.15
CA ARG A 86 -8.53 -5.23 4.49
C ARG A 86 -9.01 -6.45 5.25
N VAL A 87 -8.06 -7.19 5.81
CA VAL A 87 -8.31 -8.45 6.50
C VAL A 87 -7.52 -8.56 7.79
N LYS A 88 -8.05 -9.34 8.73
CA LYS A 88 -7.35 -9.79 9.91
C LYS A 88 -6.85 -11.19 9.69
N LYS A 89 -5.56 -11.44 9.97
CA LYS A 89 -4.95 -12.77 9.92
C LYS A 89 -5.27 -13.50 11.20
N LYS A 90 -6.10 -14.54 11.14
CA LYS A 90 -6.51 -15.34 12.29
C LYS A 90 -5.94 -16.74 12.21
N LYS A 91 -5.51 -17.28 13.34
CA LYS A 91 -5.13 -18.70 13.44
C LYS A 91 -6.40 -19.54 13.53
N ASN A 92 -6.54 -20.53 12.66
CA ASN A 92 -7.60 -21.52 12.67
C ASN A 92 -6.95 -22.91 12.65
N ASN A 93 -6.95 -23.58 13.80
CA ASN A 93 -6.19 -24.81 14.03
C ASN A 93 -4.71 -24.65 13.68
N LEU A 94 -4.22 -25.34 12.64
CA LEU A 94 -2.83 -25.33 12.18
C LEU A 94 -2.55 -24.31 11.05
N GLU A 95 -3.59 -23.67 10.50
CA GLU A 95 -3.46 -22.74 9.37
C GLU A 95 -3.83 -21.31 9.77
N PHE A 96 -3.31 -20.34 9.02
CA PHE A 96 -3.80 -18.95 9.08
C PHE A 96 -4.83 -18.71 7.99
N ILE A 97 -5.88 -17.96 8.33
CA ILE A 97 -6.96 -17.57 7.43
C ILE A 97 -7.15 -16.05 7.46
N ALA A 98 -7.66 -15.51 6.36
CA ALA A 98 -8.01 -14.10 6.23
C ALA A 98 -9.49 -13.88 6.56
N ASP A 99 -9.74 -13.07 7.59
CA ASP A 99 -11.08 -12.65 8.00
C ASP A 99 -11.33 -11.21 7.57
N LYS A 100 -12.31 -11.00 6.70
CA LYS A 100 -12.57 -9.70 6.09
C LYS A 100 -13.15 -8.70 7.09
N PHE A 101 -12.64 -7.47 7.12
CA PHE A 101 -13.32 -6.40 7.83
C PHE A 101 -14.72 -6.18 7.22
N PRO A 102 -15.79 -6.08 8.04
CA PRO A 102 -17.17 -6.04 7.55
C PRO A 102 -17.44 -4.94 6.52
N LYS A 103 -16.90 -3.74 6.76
CA LYS A 103 -17.09 -2.56 5.91
C LYS A 103 -15.82 -2.18 5.18
N GLN A 104 -15.79 -2.35 3.86
CA GLN A 104 -14.63 -2.11 2.99
C GLN A 104 -14.61 -0.73 2.31
N GLY A 105 -15.32 0.26 2.87
CA GLY A 105 -15.35 1.62 2.35
C GLY A 105 -13.99 2.32 2.42
N SER A 106 -13.67 3.16 1.43
CA SER A 106 -12.40 3.88 1.35
C SER A 106 -12.24 5.00 2.39
N GLY A 107 -13.33 5.44 3.00
CA GLY A 107 -13.34 6.43 4.11
C GLY A 107 -13.23 5.82 5.50
N MET A 108 -13.21 4.48 5.64
CA MET A 108 -13.24 3.82 6.95
C MET A 108 -11.83 3.55 7.50
N ILE A 109 -11.24 4.52 8.18
CA ILE A 109 -9.92 4.40 8.84
C ILE A 109 -9.89 3.23 9.81
N SER A 110 -10.98 2.96 10.54
CA SER A 110 -11.11 1.81 11.44
C SER A 110 -10.84 0.47 10.76
N SER A 111 -11.06 0.37 9.44
CA SER A 111 -10.74 -0.85 8.69
C SER A 111 -9.24 -1.12 8.59
N ILE A 112 -8.41 -0.08 8.58
CA ILE A 112 -6.95 -0.22 8.62
C ILE A 112 -6.49 -0.58 10.05
N ALA A 113 -7.00 0.13 11.07
CA ALA A 113 -6.62 -0.12 12.47
C ALA A 113 -7.01 -1.53 12.94
N TYR A 114 -8.10 -2.07 12.43
CA TYR A 114 -8.56 -3.43 12.73
C TYR A 114 -7.72 -4.50 12.03
N SER A 115 -7.24 -4.23 10.81
CA SER A 115 -6.66 -5.23 9.91
C SER A 115 -5.17 -5.41 10.14
N ASP A 116 -4.66 -6.61 9.89
CA ASP A 116 -3.23 -6.91 9.92
C ASP A 116 -2.58 -6.78 8.53
N GLY A 117 -3.41 -6.75 7.48
CA GLY A 117 -2.95 -6.65 6.10
C GLY A 117 -4.09 -6.58 5.09
N ILE A 118 -3.76 -6.85 3.86
CA ILE A 118 -4.71 -6.91 2.75
C ILE A 118 -4.64 -8.24 2.00
N ILE A 119 -5.79 -8.64 1.44
CA ILE A 119 -5.88 -9.66 0.40
C ILE A 119 -6.07 -8.95 -0.94
N GLU A 120 -5.25 -9.33 -1.93
CA GLU A 120 -5.37 -8.85 -3.30
C GLU A 120 -6.26 -9.79 -4.11
N ILE A 121 -7.39 -9.26 -4.59
CA ILE A 121 -8.33 -10.01 -5.44
C ILE A 121 -8.14 -9.55 -6.89
N PRO A 122 -7.71 -10.45 -7.78
CA PRO A 122 -7.47 -10.13 -9.18
C PRO A 122 -8.69 -9.54 -9.90
N GLU A 123 -8.45 -8.80 -10.97
CA GLU A 123 -9.51 -8.09 -11.71
C GLU A 123 -10.54 -9.00 -12.36
N HIS A 124 -10.13 -10.20 -12.82
CA HIS A 124 -11.00 -11.18 -13.49
C HIS A 124 -11.90 -11.96 -12.51
N VAL A 125 -11.57 -11.99 -11.22
CA VAL A 125 -12.39 -12.68 -10.20
C VAL A 125 -13.66 -11.89 -9.96
N SER A 126 -14.82 -12.56 -10.08
CA SER A 126 -16.15 -11.97 -9.80
C SER A 126 -16.78 -12.52 -8.52
N LYS A 127 -16.38 -13.71 -8.10
CA LYS A 127 -16.93 -14.42 -6.95
C LYS A 127 -15.78 -15.01 -6.13
N ILE A 128 -15.83 -14.76 -4.85
CA ILE A 128 -14.87 -15.26 -3.86
C ILE A 128 -15.61 -16.23 -2.95
N LYS A 129 -15.04 -17.41 -2.73
CA LYS A 129 -15.60 -18.45 -1.86
C LYS A 129 -14.68 -18.74 -0.69
N ILE A 130 -15.25 -19.10 0.45
CA ILE A 130 -14.52 -19.60 1.61
C ILE A 130 -13.57 -20.72 1.19
N GLY A 131 -12.32 -20.68 1.68
CA GLY A 131 -11.28 -21.67 1.40
C GLY A 131 -10.43 -21.37 0.16
N GLU A 132 -10.82 -20.44 -0.71
CA GLU A 132 -9.98 -20.00 -1.82
C GLU A 132 -8.77 -19.21 -1.29
N SER A 133 -7.60 -19.36 -1.96
CA SER A 133 -6.35 -18.72 -1.57
C SER A 133 -6.04 -17.54 -2.48
N TYR A 134 -5.68 -16.42 -1.86
CA TYR A 134 -5.26 -15.20 -2.54
C TYR A 134 -3.95 -14.65 -1.96
N ASP A 135 -3.35 -13.71 -2.66
CA ASP A 135 -2.15 -13.01 -2.21
C ASP A 135 -2.47 -12.11 -1.02
N TYR A 136 -1.73 -12.31 0.08
CA TYR A 136 -1.84 -11.54 1.31
C TYR A 136 -0.56 -10.73 1.52
N PHE A 137 -0.70 -9.46 1.81
CA PHE A 137 0.37 -8.53 2.16
C PHE A 137 0.17 -8.05 3.60
N ASP A 138 1.13 -8.34 4.47
CA ASP A 138 1.11 -7.90 5.87
C ASP A 138 1.47 -6.42 5.98
N PHE A 139 0.72 -5.66 6.76
CA PHE A 139 0.98 -4.23 6.99
C PHE A 139 2.31 -3.98 7.72
N LYS A 140 2.78 -4.90 8.54
CA LYS A 140 4.06 -4.78 9.24
C LYS A 140 5.23 -4.60 8.28
N ILE A 141 5.20 -5.28 7.12
CA ILE A 141 6.24 -5.17 6.11
C ILE A 141 6.36 -3.73 5.60
N PHE A 142 5.23 -3.04 5.39
CA PHE A 142 5.22 -1.66 4.91
C PHE A 142 5.62 -0.65 5.99
N PHE A 143 5.18 -0.85 7.23
CA PHE A 143 5.50 0.07 8.34
C PHE A 143 6.94 -0.08 8.83
N PHE A 144 7.50 -1.27 8.82
CA PHE A 144 8.89 -1.51 9.22
C PHE A 144 9.88 -0.71 8.35
N LEU A 145 9.64 -0.67 7.04
CA LEU A 145 10.48 0.08 6.12
C LEU A 145 10.40 1.60 6.36
N VAL A 146 9.20 2.14 6.62
CA VAL A 146 9.03 3.58 6.94
C VAL A 146 9.74 3.93 8.24
N PHE A 147 9.61 3.09 9.27
CA PHE A 147 10.26 3.29 10.56
C PHE A 147 11.79 3.21 10.45
N PHE A 148 12.31 2.25 9.67
CA PHE A 148 13.75 2.10 9.43
C PHE A 148 14.33 3.33 8.71
N LEU A 149 13.66 3.83 7.68
CA LEU A 149 14.11 5.02 6.94
C LEU A 149 14.01 6.31 7.77
N LEU A 150 12.97 6.45 8.58
CA LEU A 150 12.84 7.59 9.49
C LEU A 150 14.00 7.60 10.51
N ASN A 151 14.35 6.42 11.06
CA ASN A 151 15.50 6.29 11.94
C ASN A 151 16.83 6.54 11.20
N LEU A 152 16.98 6.04 9.98
CA LEU A 152 18.17 6.29 9.16
C LEU A 152 18.31 7.79 8.82
N TYR A 153 17.20 8.45 8.45
CA TYR A 153 17.18 9.89 8.21
C TYR A 153 17.54 10.69 9.47
N LEU A 154 16.99 10.31 10.63
CA LEU A 154 17.32 10.91 11.92
C LEU A 154 18.80 10.71 12.28
N ILE A 155 19.35 9.52 12.07
CA ILE A 155 20.77 9.22 12.33
C ILE A 155 21.65 10.06 11.41
N ILE A 156 21.38 10.11 10.11
CA ILE A 156 22.19 10.87 9.15
C ILE A 156 22.16 12.37 9.45
N ASN A 157 21.03 12.93 9.88
CA ASN A 157 20.91 14.37 10.14
C ASN A 157 21.29 14.78 11.58
N LEU A 158 21.20 13.89 12.57
CA LEU A 158 21.62 14.13 13.94
C LEU A 158 23.11 13.90 14.17
N PHE A 159 23.74 12.99 13.42
CA PHE A 159 25.15 12.66 13.58
C PHE A 159 26.09 13.87 13.39
N PRO A 160 25.92 14.73 12.37
CA PRO A 160 26.75 15.94 12.22
C PRO A 160 26.59 16.95 13.36
N VAL A 161 25.38 17.06 13.93
CA VAL A 161 25.09 17.97 15.05
C VAL A 161 25.77 17.48 16.33
N LEU A 162 25.74 16.17 16.58
CA LEU A 162 26.39 15.56 17.76
C LEU A 162 27.92 15.58 17.69
N VAL A 163 28.48 15.48 16.49
CA VAL A 163 29.96 15.56 16.29
C VAL A 163 30.47 16.97 16.46
N ASN A 164 29.69 17.97 16.02
CA ASN A 164 30.10 19.38 16.14
C ASN A 164 29.92 19.96 17.57
N SER A 165 28.98 19.40 18.38
CA SER A 165 28.78 19.85 19.77
C SER A 165 29.88 19.39 20.74
N LYS A 166 30.79 18.52 20.32
CA LYS A 166 31.99 18.09 21.13
C LYS A 166 33.25 18.87 20.80
N LYS A 167 33.18 19.90 19.93
CA LYS A 167 34.32 20.74 19.55
C LYS A 167 34.23 22.20 20.04
N SER A 168 33.27 22.50 20.92
CA SER A 168 33.17 23.80 21.61
C SER A 168 33.47 23.65 23.10
#